data_1474d76a0b77693851e4ecc4f9e2096e
#
_entry.id   1474d76a0b77693851e4ecc4f9e2096e
#
_cell.length_a   1.000
_cell.length_b   1.000
_cell.length_c   1.000
_cell.angle_alpha   90.00
_cell.angle_beta   90.00
_cell.angle_gamma   90.00
#
_symmetry.space_group_name_H-M   'P 1'
#
loop_
_entity.id
_entity.type
_entity.pdbx_description
1 polymer ?
#
loop_
_entity_poly.entity_id
_entity_poly.type
_entity_poly.pdbx_seq_one_letter_code
_entity_poly.pdbx_strand_id
1 'polypeptide(L)'
;KEVFAIDTPPPTVSGSLHIGHVFSYTHTDIIARFQRMSGKTVFYPMGWDDNGLPTERRVQNYYGVHCDPSLPYDSNWKPPTKPGKRTVPVSRPNFIELCIRLTREDEKVFEGLWKQLGLSVDWETTYATIDRRAQLVSQAAFLRLLDRGLVLKLEAPTLWDVDFRTAVAQAELEDRERPGAYHRVRFLISEGGSVEIETTRPELIPACVALVAHPEDSRYKSLVGKKVTSPLFGVQVPVHAHPLADPEKGSGIAMICTFGDTTDVTWWRELSLQVRTI
;
A
#
# COMPACT_ATOMS: atom_id res chain seq x y z
N LYS A 1 -41.27 -1.30 15.98
CA LYS A 1 -40.76 -2.43 15.19
C LYS A 1 -39.28 -2.59 15.46
N GLU A 2 -38.79 -3.84 15.50
CA GLU A 2 -37.36 -4.14 15.60
C GLU A 2 -36.63 -3.58 14.37
N VAL A 3 -35.49 -2.94 14.60
CA VAL A 3 -34.64 -2.41 13.52
C VAL A 3 -33.59 -3.44 13.14
N PHE A 4 -33.44 -3.69 11.84
CA PHE A 4 -32.38 -4.50 11.27
C PHE A 4 -31.51 -3.61 10.40
N ALA A 5 -30.25 -3.38 10.81
CA ALA A 5 -29.30 -2.57 10.06
C ALA A 5 -28.40 -3.46 9.20
N ILE A 6 -28.15 -3.02 7.98
CA ILE A 6 -27.20 -3.64 7.06
C ILE A 6 -26.02 -2.70 6.88
N ASP A 7 -24.84 -3.16 7.25
CA ASP A 7 -23.58 -2.49 7.01
C ASP A 7 -22.84 -3.21 5.87
N THR A 8 -22.98 -2.68 4.66
CA THR A 8 -22.32 -3.20 3.46
C THR A 8 -21.19 -2.26 3.08
N PRO A 9 -19.94 -2.76 2.88
CA PRO A 9 -18.87 -1.93 2.38
C PRO A 9 -19.29 -1.19 1.10
N PRO A 10 -19.06 0.12 1.01
CA PRO A 10 -19.40 0.87 -0.18
C PRO A 10 -18.57 0.40 -1.37
N PRO A 11 -19.15 0.29 -2.60
CA PRO A 11 -18.37 -0.04 -3.77
C PRO A 11 -17.38 1.06 -4.10
N THR A 12 -16.17 0.65 -4.49
CA THR A 12 -15.15 1.59 -4.97
C THR A 12 -15.52 2.11 -6.33
N VAL A 13 -15.71 3.43 -6.45
CA VAL A 13 -16.15 4.11 -7.67
C VAL A 13 -14.95 4.46 -8.55
N SER A 14 -14.12 3.46 -8.89
CA SER A 14 -12.86 3.66 -9.65
C SER A 14 -12.80 2.90 -10.98
N GLY A 15 -13.92 2.37 -11.44
CA GLY A 15 -13.96 1.56 -12.66
C GLY A 15 -15.36 1.16 -13.08
N SER A 16 -15.45 0.21 -14.00
CA SER A 16 -16.73 -0.34 -14.42
C SER A 16 -17.23 -1.37 -13.41
N LEU A 17 -18.53 -1.38 -13.16
CA LEU A 17 -19.17 -2.47 -12.43
C LEU A 17 -18.93 -3.81 -13.14
N HIS A 18 -18.69 -4.83 -12.38
CA HIS A 18 -18.54 -6.20 -12.87
C HIS A 18 -19.49 -7.16 -12.14
N ILE A 19 -19.62 -8.37 -12.65
CA ILE A 19 -20.58 -9.35 -12.15
C ILE A 19 -20.40 -9.64 -10.64
N GLY A 20 -19.19 -9.53 -10.09
CA GLY A 20 -18.92 -9.70 -8.67
C GLY A 20 -19.64 -8.66 -7.81
N HIS A 21 -19.72 -7.39 -8.25
CA HIS A 21 -20.50 -6.37 -7.55
C HIS A 21 -22.00 -6.73 -7.59
N VAL A 22 -22.52 -7.08 -8.76
CA VAL A 22 -23.93 -7.48 -8.92
C VAL A 22 -24.26 -8.63 -7.98
N PHE A 23 -23.40 -9.65 -7.94
CA PHE A 23 -23.58 -10.82 -7.09
C PHE A 23 -23.64 -10.45 -5.60
N SER A 24 -22.65 -9.71 -5.11
CA SER A 24 -22.55 -9.35 -3.68
C SER A 24 -23.72 -8.49 -3.22
N TYR A 25 -24.07 -7.45 -3.99
CA TYR A 25 -25.15 -6.53 -3.61
C TYR A 25 -26.55 -7.17 -3.75
N THR A 26 -26.73 -8.09 -4.71
CA THR A 26 -27.97 -8.87 -4.81
C THR A 26 -28.17 -9.76 -3.60
N HIS A 27 -27.14 -10.43 -3.11
CA HIS A 27 -27.23 -11.24 -1.89
C HIS A 27 -27.64 -10.41 -0.68
N THR A 28 -27.01 -9.23 -0.53
CA THR A 28 -27.35 -8.31 0.57
C THR A 28 -28.81 -7.84 0.46
N ASP A 29 -29.27 -7.52 -0.75
CA ASP A 29 -30.64 -7.08 -0.98
C ASP A 29 -31.68 -8.17 -0.70
N ILE A 30 -31.38 -9.44 -1.00
CA ILE A 30 -32.23 -10.58 -0.65
C ILE A 30 -32.42 -10.63 0.88
N ILE A 31 -31.36 -10.44 1.66
CA ILE A 31 -31.43 -10.39 3.12
C ILE A 31 -32.31 -9.21 3.59
N ALA A 32 -32.10 -8.03 2.99
CA ALA A 32 -32.90 -6.85 3.29
C ALA A 32 -34.40 -7.10 3.07
N ARG A 33 -34.75 -7.64 1.93
CA ARG A 33 -36.15 -7.98 1.57
C ARG A 33 -36.73 -9.00 2.53
N PHE A 34 -36.00 -10.09 2.84
CA PHE A 34 -36.43 -11.09 3.79
C PHE A 34 -36.75 -10.47 5.16
N GLN A 35 -35.88 -9.60 5.69
CA GLN A 35 -36.10 -8.96 6.98
C GLN A 35 -37.30 -8.01 6.97
N ARG A 36 -37.54 -7.29 5.87
CA ARG A 36 -38.77 -6.47 5.71
C ARG A 36 -40.02 -7.33 5.68
N MET A 37 -40.01 -8.43 4.94
CA MET A 37 -41.11 -9.40 4.88
C MET A 37 -41.40 -10.06 6.23
N SER A 38 -40.36 -10.21 7.06
CA SER A 38 -40.45 -10.68 8.44
C SER A 38 -40.94 -9.58 9.43
N GLY A 39 -41.34 -8.40 8.94
CA GLY A 39 -41.96 -7.34 9.72
C GLY A 39 -41.00 -6.36 10.39
N LYS A 40 -39.70 -6.43 10.13
CA LYS A 40 -38.70 -5.53 10.68
C LYS A 40 -38.62 -4.20 9.91
N THR A 41 -38.14 -3.16 10.58
CA THR A 41 -37.69 -1.93 9.90
C THR A 41 -36.22 -2.12 9.47
N VAL A 42 -35.95 -2.09 8.17
CA VAL A 42 -34.61 -2.30 7.66
C VAL A 42 -33.94 -0.95 7.37
N PHE A 43 -32.78 -0.70 7.99
CA PHE A 43 -31.88 0.40 7.66
C PHE A 43 -30.83 -0.14 6.71
N TYR A 44 -30.85 0.29 5.45
CA TYR A 44 -29.97 -0.17 4.38
C TYR A 44 -29.56 1.00 3.49
N PRO A 45 -28.57 1.82 3.91
CA PRO A 45 -28.05 2.92 3.11
C PRO A 45 -27.15 2.39 1.99
N MET A 46 -26.96 3.19 0.92
CA MET A 46 -25.92 2.99 -0.07
C MET A 46 -24.79 3.99 0.17
N GLY A 47 -23.55 3.50 0.11
CA GLY A 47 -22.35 4.34 0.18
C GLY A 47 -21.54 4.26 -1.11
N TRP A 48 -20.63 5.24 -1.29
CA TRP A 48 -19.66 5.29 -2.37
C TRP A 48 -18.25 5.40 -1.79
N ASP A 49 -17.34 4.52 -2.23
CA ASP A 49 -15.93 4.61 -1.86
C ASP A 49 -15.16 5.34 -2.96
N ASP A 50 -15.00 6.65 -2.78
CA ASP A 50 -14.45 7.57 -3.79
C ASP A 50 -12.98 7.88 -3.61
N ASN A 51 -12.36 7.39 -2.56
CA ASN A 51 -10.98 7.72 -2.26
C ASN A 51 -10.00 6.61 -2.67
N GLY A 52 -8.72 6.93 -2.54
CA GLY A 52 -7.63 5.97 -2.73
C GLY A 52 -7.00 6.00 -4.11
N LEU A 53 -5.90 5.26 -4.22
CA LEU A 53 -5.06 5.18 -5.40
C LEU A 53 -5.81 4.68 -6.67
N PRO A 54 -6.75 3.71 -6.57
CA PRO A 54 -7.54 3.30 -7.74
C PRO A 54 -8.30 4.45 -8.40
N THR A 55 -8.90 5.34 -7.60
CA THR A 55 -9.60 6.53 -8.08
C THR A 55 -8.61 7.50 -8.75
N GLU A 56 -7.47 7.78 -8.13
CA GLU A 56 -6.44 8.63 -8.71
C GLU A 56 -5.93 8.07 -10.05
N ARG A 57 -5.64 6.76 -10.15
CA ARG A 57 -5.23 6.10 -11.39
C ARG A 57 -6.29 6.21 -12.48
N ARG A 58 -7.57 6.05 -12.12
CA ARG A 58 -8.66 6.22 -13.08
C ARG A 58 -8.70 7.64 -13.64
N VAL A 59 -8.56 8.65 -12.79
CA VAL A 59 -8.53 10.07 -13.19
C VAL A 59 -7.34 10.36 -14.09
N GLN A 60 -6.16 9.86 -13.75
CA GLN A 60 -4.96 10.00 -14.57
C GLN A 60 -5.15 9.41 -15.97
N ASN A 61 -5.69 8.20 -16.05
CA ASN A 61 -5.93 7.53 -17.33
C ASN A 61 -7.02 8.20 -18.15
N TYR A 62 -8.12 8.61 -17.49
CA TYR A 62 -9.27 9.19 -18.15
C TYR A 62 -8.96 10.56 -18.76
N TYR A 63 -8.25 11.43 -18.03
CA TYR A 63 -7.90 12.77 -18.48
C TYR A 63 -6.49 12.86 -19.09
N GLY A 64 -5.64 11.85 -18.97
CA GLY A 64 -4.26 11.89 -19.43
C GLY A 64 -3.38 12.85 -18.62
N VAL A 65 -3.56 12.90 -17.30
CA VAL A 65 -2.87 13.82 -16.39
C VAL A 65 -2.10 13.07 -15.31
N HIS A 66 -1.19 13.77 -14.63
CA HIS A 66 -0.59 13.29 -13.38
C HIS A 66 -0.48 14.45 -12.39
N CYS A 67 -0.60 14.14 -11.10
CA CYS A 67 -0.46 15.14 -10.04
C CYS A 67 1.00 15.56 -9.89
N ASP A 68 1.26 16.86 -9.98
CA ASP A 68 2.53 17.46 -9.57
C ASP A 68 2.27 18.49 -8.45
N PRO A 69 2.62 18.14 -7.20
CA PRO A 69 2.34 18.99 -6.05
C PRO A 69 3.18 20.30 -6.03
N SER A 70 4.19 20.43 -6.90
CA SER A 70 4.98 21.66 -7.03
C SER A 70 4.27 22.76 -7.82
N LEU A 71 3.23 22.39 -8.59
CA LEU A 71 2.49 23.35 -9.39
C LEU A 71 1.46 24.10 -8.54
N PRO A 72 1.29 25.41 -8.76
CA PRO A 72 0.26 26.20 -8.10
C PRO A 72 -1.13 25.86 -8.64
N TYR A 73 -2.16 26.15 -7.85
CA TYR A 73 -3.55 26.06 -8.31
C TYR A 73 -3.81 27.07 -9.45
N ASP A 74 -4.50 26.59 -10.49
CA ASP A 74 -4.98 27.42 -11.60
C ASP A 74 -6.49 27.21 -11.78
N SER A 75 -7.26 28.24 -11.45
CA SER A 75 -8.73 28.23 -11.57
C SER A 75 -9.23 28.14 -13.02
N ASN A 76 -8.39 28.49 -13.99
CA ASN A 76 -8.73 28.46 -15.42
C ASN A 76 -8.25 27.17 -16.11
N TRP A 77 -7.52 26.32 -15.41
CA TRP A 77 -6.98 25.11 -15.98
C TRP A 77 -8.08 24.15 -16.39
N LYS A 78 -7.94 23.54 -17.57
CA LYS A 78 -8.87 22.55 -18.10
C LYS A 78 -8.10 21.31 -18.52
N PRO A 79 -8.66 20.11 -18.26
CA PRO A 79 -8.03 18.88 -18.70
C PRO A 79 -8.01 18.78 -20.23
N PRO A 80 -7.05 18.03 -20.78
CA PRO A 80 -7.03 17.71 -22.21
C PRO A 80 -8.36 17.07 -22.66
N THR A 81 -8.79 17.39 -23.87
CA THR A 81 -10.03 16.80 -24.45
C THR A 81 -9.90 15.32 -24.72
N LYS A 82 -8.66 14.83 -24.93
CA LYS A 82 -8.32 13.40 -25.10
C LYS A 82 -6.97 13.13 -24.45
N PRO A 83 -6.81 11.98 -23.80
CA PRO A 83 -5.51 11.54 -23.28
C PRO A 83 -4.47 11.49 -24.40
N GLY A 84 -3.30 12.08 -24.15
CA GLY A 84 -2.14 12.02 -25.05
C GLY A 84 -1.26 10.81 -24.76
N LYS A 85 -0.20 10.62 -25.57
CA LYS A 85 0.85 9.62 -25.30
C LYS A 85 1.64 9.90 -24.01
N ARG A 86 1.69 11.16 -23.58
CA ARG A 86 2.31 11.59 -22.32
C ARG A 86 1.27 12.27 -21.47
N THR A 87 1.33 12.02 -20.18
CA THR A 87 0.45 12.69 -19.21
C THR A 87 0.85 14.14 -19.03
N VAL A 88 -0.12 15.01 -18.78
CA VAL A 88 0.07 16.44 -18.53
C VAL A 88 0.16 16.65 -17.02
N PRO A 89 1.20 17.34 -16.50
CA PRO A 89 1.28 17.65 -15.08
C PRO A 89 0.19 18.63 -14.67
N VAL A 90 -0.39 18.40 -13.50
CA VAL A 90 -1.45 19.26 -12.95
C VAL A 90 -1.23 19.44 -11.44
N SER A 91 -1.59 20.63 -10.92
CA SER A 91 -1.48 20.90 -9.49
C SER A 91 -2.36 19.96 -8.65
N ARG A 92 -1.96 19.68 -7.42
CA ARG A 92 -2.76 18.82 -6.52
C ARG A 92 -4.20 19.32 -6.34
N PRO A 93 -4.49 20.61 -6.12
CA PRO A 93 -5.88 21.07 -6.02
C PRO A 93 -6.69 20.86 -7.29
N ASN A 94 -6.14 21.14 -8.48
CA ASN A 94 -6.85 20.87 -9.73
C ASN A 94 -7.05 19.35 -9.96
N PHE A 95 -6.09 18.51 -9.57
CA PHE A 95 -6.24 17.06 -9.64
C PHE A 95 -7.37 16.56 -8.74
N ILE A 96 -7.49 17.09 -7.52
CA ILE A 96 -8.60 16.80 -6.60
C ILE A 96 -9.95 17.19 -7.23
N GLU A 97 -10.05 18.34 -7.89
CA GLU A 97 -11.26 18.75 -8.60
C GLU A 97 -11.66 17.76 -9.70
N LEU A 98 -10.68 17.21 -10.42
CA LEU A 98 -10.93 16.16 -11.42
C LEU A 98 -11.42 14.87 -10.78
N CYS A 99 -10.82 14.47 -9.65
CA CYS A 99 -11.26 13.29 -8.91
C CYS A 99 -12.73 13.44 -8.49
N ILE A 100 -13.09 14.55 -7.85
CA ILE A 100 -14.46 14.83 -7.42
C ILE A 100 -15.44 14.85 -8.59
N ARG A 101 -15.02 15.37 -9.73
CA ARG A 101 -15.87 15.41 -10.94
C ARG A 101 -16.15 14.01 -11.47
N LEU A 102 -15.09 13.22 -11.65
CA LEU A 102 -15.21 11.90 -12.27
C LEU A 102 -15.95 10.92 -11.36
N THR A 103 -15.67 10.94 -10.06
CA THR A 103 -16.38 10.06 -9.10
C THR A 103 -17.89 10.35 -9.11
N ARG A 104 -18.30 11.60 -9.12
CA ARG A 104 -19.73 11.97 -9.21
C ARG A 104 -20.41 11.49 -10.49
N GLU A 105 -19.68 11.41 -11.59
CA GLU A 105 -20.20 10.84 -12.85
C GLU A 105 -20.32 9.31 -12.74
N ASP A 106 -19.30 8.67 -12.22
CA ASP A 106 -19.26 7.21 -12.02
C ASP A 106 -20.33 6.75 -10.99
N GLU A 107 -20.52 7.46 -9.88
CA GLU A 107 -21.60 7.21 -8.90
C GLU A 107 -22.97 7.11 -9.56
N LYS A 108 -23.29 8.05 -10.46
CA LYS A 108 -24.58 8.04 -11.19
C LYS A 108 -24.76 6.81 -12.07
N VAL A 109 -23.66 6.33 -12.67
CA VAL A 109 -23.69 5.11 -13.50
C VAL A 109 -23.95 3.90 -12.60
N PHE A 110 -23.30 3.82 -11.44
CA PHE A 110 -23.52 2.77 -10.47
C PHE A 110 -24.94 2.80 -9.91
N GLU A 111 -25.42 3.97 -9.50
CA GLU A 111 -26.77 4.16 -9.00
C GLU A 111 -27.82 3.73 -10.06
N GLY A 112 -27.62 4.12 -11.32
CA GLY A 112 -28.48 3.74 -12.42
C GLY A 112 -28.60 2.22 -12.57
N LEU A 113 -27.49 1.50 -12.50
CA LEU A 113 -27.49 0.04 -12.58
C LEU A 113 -28.15 -0.60 -11.34
N TRP A 114 -27.85 -0.12 -10.13
CA TRP A 114 -28.49 -0.62 -8.91
C TRP A 114 -30.01 -0.43 -8.91
N LYS A 115 -30.48 0.69 -9.45
CA LYS A 115 -31.92 0.94 -9.64
C LYS A 115 -32.54 0.00 -10.67
N GLN A 116 -31.83 -0.30 -11.78
CA GLN A 116 -32.30 -1.28 -12.76
C GLN A 116 -32.39 -2.70 -12.18
N LEU A 117 -31.44 -3.09 -11.33
CA LEU A 117 -31.48 -4.37 -10.61
C LEU A 117 -32.55 -4.38 -9.52
N GLY A 118 -33.14 -3.22 -9.20
CA GLY A 118 -34.18 -3.09 -8.19
C GLY A 118 -33.67 -3.26 -6.77
N LEU A 119 -32.43 -2.88 -6.47
CA LEU A 119 -31.92 -2.91 -5.08
C LEU A 119 -32.80 -2.05 -4.19
N SER A 120 -33.19 -2.60 -3.05
CA SER A 120 -34.13 -1.99 -2.10
C SER A 120 -33.45 -1.13 -1.03
N VAL A 121 -32.34 -0.50 -1.39
CA VAL A 121 -31.61 0.43 -0.53
C VAL A 121 -32.42 1.72 -0.30
N ASP A 122 -32.12 2.41 0.77
CA ASP A 122 -32.64 3.74 1.06
C ASP A 122 -31.77 4.80 0.36
N TRP A 123 -32.21 5.24 -0.80
CA TRP A 123 -31.48 6.21 -1.63
C TRP A 123 -31.43 7.62 -1.02
N GLU A 124 -32.27 7.93 -0.02
CA GLU A 124 -32.25 9.22 0.68
C GLU A 124 -31.12 9.27 1.71
N THR A 125 -30.58 8.12 2.11
CA THR A 125 -29.48 8.00 3.08
C THR A 125 -28.14 7.68 2.44
N THR A 126 -27.96 7.98 1.16
CA THR A 126 -26.67 7.79 0.47
C THR A 126 -25.58 8.67 1.06
N TYR A 127 -24.34 8.17 1.03
CA TYR A 127 -23.15 8.89 1.50
C TYR A 127 -21.95 8.58 0.61
N ALA A 128 -20.93 9.44 0.64
CA ALA A 128 -19.63 9.19 0.04
C ALA A 128 -18.54 9.22 1.13
N THR A 129 -17.51 8.36 0.98
CA THR A 129 -16.40 8.30 1.96
C THR A 129 -15.60 9.60 2.04
N ILE A 130 -15.70 10.45 1.02
CA ILE A 130 -15.03 11.77 0.93
C ILE A 130 -15.94 12.94 1.30
N ASP A 131 -17.21 12.71 1.64
CA ASP A 131 -18.11 13.79 2.00
C ASP A 131 -17.77 14.42 3.36
N ARG A 132 -18.31 15.61 3.63
CA ARG A 132 -18.01 16.37 4.83
C ARG A 132 -18.36 15.61 6.11
N ARG A 133 -19.43 14.83 6.11
CA ARG A 133 -19.88 14.06 7.28
C ARG A 133 -18.92 12.90 7.54
N ALA A 134 -18.53 12.16 6.49
CA ALA A 134 -17.57 11.07 6.58
C ALA A 134 -16.22 11.57 7.11
N GLN A 135 -15.72 12.71 6.59
CA GLN A 135 -14.49 13.34 7.07
C GLN A 135 -14.57 13.70 8.56
N LEU A 136 -15.65 14.34 8.99
CA LEU A 136 -15.83 14.73 10.40
C LEU A 136 -15.88 13.52 11.32
N VAL A 137 -16.59 12.45 10.93
CA VAL A 137 -16.72 11.23 11.74
C VAL A 137 -15.36 10.52 11.83
N SER A 138 -14.65 10.38 10.73
CA SER A 138 -13.32 9.74 10.70
C SER A 138 -12.30 10.49 11.55
N GLN A 139 -12.24 11.83 11.42
CA GLN A 139 -11.33 12.66 12.22
C GLN A 139 -11.67 12.61 13.71
N ALA A 140 -12.94 12.67 14.05
CA ALA A 140 -13.37 12.55 15.45
C ALA A 140 -13.06 11.17 16.05
N ALA A 141 -13.22 10.10 15.26
CA ALA A 141 -12.85 8.75 15.67
C ALA A 141 -11.33 8.64 15.91
N PHE A 142 -10.53 9.18 14.99
CA PHE A 142 -9.06 9.21 15.12
C PHE A 142 -8.63 9.93 16.41
N LEU A 143 -9.18 11.11 16.70
CA LEU A 143 -8.85 11.86 17.92
C LEU A 143 -9.23 11.10 19.19
N ARG A 144 -10.38 10.42 19.20
CA ARG A 144 -10.79 9.58 20.34
C ARG A 144 -9.85 8.38 20.55
N LEU A 145 -9.33 7.79 19.47
CA LEU A 145 -8.36 6.70 19.55
C LEU A 145 -7.01 7.21 20.07
N LEU A 146 -6.60 8.42 19.63
CA LEU A 146 -5.38 9.07 20.11
C LEU A 146 -5.47 9.35 21.62
N ASP A 147 -6.58 9.92 22.10
CA ASP A 147 -6.80 10.19 23.52
C ASP A 147 -6.78 8.91 24.39
N ARG A 148 -7.17 7.78 23.81
CA ARG A 148 -7.10 6.47 24.48
C ARG A 148 -5.74 5.81 24.40
N GLY A 149 -4.74 6.43 23.76
CA GLY A 149 -3.39 5.86 23.58
C GLY A 149 -3.36 4.68 22.61
N LEU A 150 -4.36 4.52 21.74
CA LEU A 150 -4.43 3.45 20.74
C LEU A 150 -3.80 3.82 19.39
N VAL A 151 -3.38 5.08 19.25
CA VAL A 151 -2.65 5.58 18.07
C VAL A 151 -1.24 5.94 18.49
N LEU A 152 -0.27 5.33 17.83
CA LEU A 152 1.15 5.55 18.09
C LEU A 152 1.84 6.08 16.83
N LYS A 153 2.74 7.04 17.01
CA LYS A 153 3.65 7.45 15.94
C LYS A 153 4.85 6.50 15.95
N LEU A 154 5.04 5.78 14.85
CA LEU A 154 6.17 4.86 14.67
C LEU A 154 7.06 5.36 13.54
N GLU A 155 8.36 5.23 13.73
CA GLU A 155 9.34 5.34 12.65
C GLU A 155 9.52 3.95 12.05
N ALA A 156 8.86 3.70 10.93
CA ALA A 156 8.90 2.43 10.23
C ALA A 156 8.94 2.68 8.71
N PRO A 157 9.56 1.79 7.94
CA PRO A 157 9.58 1.91 6.49
C PRO A 157 8.16 1.77 5.93
N THR A 158 7.89 2.53 4.89
CA THR A 158 6.64 2.48 4.13
C THR A 158 6.98 2.25 2.67
N LEU A 159 6.18 1.40 2.02
CA LEU A 159 6.27 1.24 0.56
C LEU A 159 5.91 2.57 -0.11
N TRP A 160 6.77 3.01 -1.01
CA TRP A 160 6.63 4.30 -1.67
C TRP A 160 6.74 4.16 -3.19
N ASP A 161 5.73 4.68 -3.90
CA ASP A 161 5.76 4.78 -5.36
C ASP A 161 6.45 6.10 -5.74
N VAL A 162 7.57 6.00 -6.44
CA VAL A 162 8.39 7.15 -6.82
C VAL A 162 7.79 7.96 -7.96
N ASP A 163 6.96 7.33 -8.79
CA ASP A 163 6.32 7.99 -9.94
C ASP A 163 5.07 8.76 -9.48
N PHE A 164 4.24 8.12 -8.66
CA PHE A 164 3.04 8.73 -8.08
C PHE A 164 3.32 9.56 -6.82
N ARG A 165 4.53 9.43 -6.23
CA ARG A 165 4.98 10.15 -5.02
C ARG A 165 4.00 9.97 -3.85
N THR A 166 3.62 8.73 -3.60
CA THR A 166 2.67 8.36 -2.55
C THR A 166 3.05 7.06 -1.87
N ALA A 167 2.57 6.88 -0.64
CA ALA A 167 2.62 5.59 0.04
C ALA A 167 1.69 4.59 -0.66
N VAL A 168 2.11 3.34 -0.72
CA VAL A 168 1.40 2.24 -1.39
C VAL A 168 1.07 1.18 -0.35
N ALA A 169 -0.16 0.66 -0.40
CA ALA A 169 -0.55 -0.47 0.44
C ALA A 169 0.07 -1.78 -0.08
N GLN A 170 0.34 -2.71 0.82
CA GLN A 170 0.91 -4.01 0.45
C GLN A 170 0.03 -4.77 -0.55
N ALA A 171 -1.29 -4.62 -0.48
CA ALA A 171 -2.23 -5.22 -1.42
C ALA A 171 -2.14 -4.69 -2.86
N GLU A 172 -1.45 -3.57 -3.07
CA GLU A 172 -1.26 -2.95 -4.39
C GLU A 172 0.07 -3.36 -5.05
N LEU A 173 0.87 -4.20 -4.37
CA LEU A 173 2.10 -4.74 -4.94
C LEU A 173 1.79 -5.84 -5.95
N GLU A 174 2.48 -5.79 -7.07
CA GLU A 174 2.46 -6.84 -8.09
C GLU A 174 3.86 -7.45 -8.21
N ASP A 175 3.94 -8.76 -8.05
CA ASP A 175 5.17 -9.49 -8.29
C ASP A 175 5.45 -9.59 -9.79
N ARG A 176 6.66 -9.20 -10.19
CA ARG A 176 7.11 -9.29 -11.58
C ARG A 176 8.42 -10.05 -11.66
N GLU A 177 8.41 -11.13 -12.42
CA GLU A 177 9.63 -11.85 -12.75
C GLU A 177 10.54 -10.99 -13.65
N ARG A 178 11.81 -10.89 -13.25
CA ARG A 178 12.85 -10.20 -14.02
C ARG A 178 14.08 -11.08 -14.08
N PRO A 179 14.80 -11.10 -15.21
CA PRO A 179 16.12 -11.72 -15.29
C PRO A 179 17.04 -11.10 -14.24
N GLY A 180 17.66 -11.92 -13.43
CA GLY A 180 18.59 -11.51 -12.38
C GLY A 180 19.85 -12.39 -12.41
N ALA A 181 20.87 -11.96 -11.68
CA ALA A 181 22.08 -12.73 -11.48
C ALA A 181 22.52 -12.69 -10.02
N TYR A 182 23.10 -13.77 -9.53
CA TYR A 182 23.79 -13.77 -8.27
C TYR A 182 25.18 -13.15 -8.44
N HIS A 183 25.51 -12.19 -7.60
CA HIS A 183 26.82 -11.55 -7.53
C HIS A 183 27.51 -11.99 -6.27
N ARG A 184 28.73 -12.53 -6.40
CA ARG A 184 29.59 -12.87 -5.26
C ARG A 184 30.31 -11.63 -4.76
N VAL A 185 30.11 -11.34 -3.48
CA VAL A 185 30.65 -10.16 -2.83
C VAL A 185 31.47 -10.60 -1.62
N ARG A 186 32.73 -10.13 -1.55
CA ARG A 186 33.67 -10.50 -0.49
C ARG A 186 33.69 -9.44 0.60
N PHE A 187 33.39 -9.85 1.82
CA PHE A 187 33.55 -9.05 3.04
C PHE A 187 34.82 -9.48 3.79
N LEU A 188 35.59 -8.53 4.29
CA LEU A 188 36.80 -8.80 5.05
C LEU A 188 36.44 -9.00 6.53
N ILE A 189 36.95 -10.07 7.15
CA ILE A 189 36.73 -10.33 8.57
C ILE A 189 37.75 -9.51 9.36
N SER A 190 37.32 -8.81 10.40
CA SER A 190 38.20 -7.91 11.18
C SER A 190 39.41 -8.60 11.84
N GLU A 191 39.29 -9.90 12.11
CA GLU A 191 40.34 -10.73 12.72
C GLU A 191 41.22 -11.45 11.67
N GLY A 192 40.99 -11.18 10.40
CA GLY A 192 41.70 -11.80 9.27
C GLY A 192 40.82 -12.77 8.49
N GLY A 193 41.12 -12.87 7.19
CA GLY A 193 40.35 -13.68 6.25
C GLY A 193 39.16 -12.93 5.65
N SER A 194 38.29 -13.67 4.95
CA SER A 194 37.13 -13.11 4.28
C SER A 194 35.97 -14.10 4.28
N VAL A 195 34.77 -13.58 4.10
CA VAL A 195 33.55 -14.33 3.84
C VAL A 195 32.94 -13.84 2.53
N GLU A 196 32.49 -14.76 1.69
CA GLU A 196 31.78 -14.44 0.45
C GLU A 196 30.28 -14.63 0.64
N ILE A 197 29.51 -13.63 0.23
CA ILE A 197 28.06 -13.68 0.16
C ILE A 197 27.60 -13.69 -1.29
N GLU A 198 26.41 -14.17 -1.53
CA GLU A 198 25.76 -14.05 -2.84
C GLU A 198 24.53 -13.15 -2.71
N THR A 199 24.44 -12.14 -3.57
CA THR A 199 23.31 -11.21 -3.61
C THR A 199 22.82 -10.99 -5.03
N THR A 200 21.52 -10.80 -5.21
CA THR A 200 20.92 -10.37 -6.48
C THR A 200 20.90 -8.85 -6.62
N ARG A 201 21.24 -8.11 -5.55
CA ARG A 201 21.19 -6.64 -5.52
C ARG A 201 22.48 -6.02 -4.98
N PRO A 202 23.57 -6.10 -5.74
CA PRO A 202 24.89 -5.57 -5.31
C PRO A 202 24.87 -4.04 -5.13
N GLU A 203 23.92 -3.32 -5.76
CA GLU A 203 23.72 -1.88 -5.61
C GLU A 203 23.37 -1.47 -4.16
N LEU A 204 22.89 -2.41 -3.33
CA LEU A 204 22.54 -2.16 -1.94
C LEU A 204 23.71 -2.31 -0.96
N ILE A 205 24.92 -2.64 -1.40
CA ILE A 205 26.12 -2.74 -0.53
C ILE A 205 26.29 -1.49 0.35
N PRO A 206 26.10 -0.25 -0.14
CA PRO A 206 26.21 0.94 0.72
C PRO A 206 25.21 0.97 1.89
N ALA A 207 24.03 0.37 1.71
CA ALA A 207 22.98 0.30 2.74
C ALA A 207 23.17 -0.90 3.70
N CYS A 208 24.20 -1.73 3.52
CA CYS A 208 24.44 -2.90 4.35
C CYS A 208 24.69 -2.48 5.81
N VAL A 209 23.94 -3.09 6.74
CA VAL A 209 24.01 -2.82 8.19
C VAL A 209 24.41 -4.05 8.99
N ALA A 210 24.26 -5.26 8.43
CA ALA A 210 24.69 -6.51 9.03
C ALA A 210 24.84 -7.62 8.00
N LEU A 211 25.52 -8.71 8.35
CA LEU A 211 25.34 -10.01 7.72
C LEU A 211 24.51 -10.91 8.62
N VAL A 212 23.77 -11.85 8.03
CA VAL A 212 22.94 -12.80 8.75
C VAL A 212 23.08 -14.20 8.19
N ALA A 213 23.23 -15.20 9.06
CA ALA A 213 23.26 -16.62 8.72
C ALA A 213 22.30 -17.40 9.62
N HIS A 214 21.93 -18.60 9.20
CA HIS A 214 21.10 -19.47 10.02
C HIS A 214 21.90 -19.94 11.28
N PRO A 215 21.29 -19.99 12.49
CA PRO A 215 22.01 -20.33 13.72
C PRO A 215 22.56 -21.76 13.71
N GLU A 216 21.98 -22.66 12.95
CA GLU A 216 22.44 -24.05 12.80
C GLU A 216 23.42 -24.26 11.65
N ASP A 217 23.68 -23.26 10.83
CA ASP A 217 24.64 -23.36 9.74
C ASP A 217 26.07 -23.40 10.26
N SER A 218 26.67 -24.58 10.26
CA SER A 218 28.02 -24.81 10.78
C SER A 218 29.10 -24.01 10.05
N ARG A 219 28.85 -23.61 8.80
CA ARG A 219 29.81 -22.82 7.98
C ARG A 219 30.10 -21.45 8.57
N TYR A 220 29.10 -20.87 9.26
CA TYR A 220 29.13 -19.48 9.73
C TYR A 220 29.03 -19.32 11.24
N LYS A 221 28.88 -20.40 11.99
CA LYS A 221 28.82 -20.34 13.49
C LYS A 221 29.98 -19.55 14.14
N SER A 222 31.19 -19.71 13.58
CA SER A 222 32.37 -19.02 14.09
C SER A 222 32.42 -17.53 13.75
N LEU A 223 31.59 -17.07 12.85
CA LEU A 223 31.48 -15.67 12.41
C LEU A 223 30.44 -14.88 13.19
N VAL A 224 29.43 -15.56 13.75
CA VAL A 224 28.37 -14.90 14.53
C VAL A 224 28.98 -14.12 15.69
N GLY A 225 28.56 -12.85 15.81
CA GLY A 225 29.11 -11.91 16.82
C GLY A 225 30.36 -11.18 16.38
N LYS A 226 31.03 -11.57 15.29
CA LYS A 226 32.19 -10.86 14.75
C LYS A 226 31.76 -9.70 13.85
N LYS A 227 32.73 -8.83 13.53
CA LYS A 227 32.56 -7.74 12.59
C LYS A 227 33.24 -8.08 11.26
N VAL A 228 32.57 -7.69 10.19
CA VAL A 228 33.10 -7.76 8.82
C VAL A 228 33.05 -6.39 8.18
N THR A 229 33.94 -6.17 7.21
CA THR A 229 34.03 -4.90 6.49
C THR A 229 33.47 -5.07 5.09
N SER A 230 32.49 -4.23 4.72
CA SER A 230 31.90 -4.25 3.37
C SER A 230 32.92 -3.79 2.31
N PRO A 231 32.89 -4.36 1.10
CA PRO A 231 33.70 -3.88 0.00
C PRO A 231 33.29 -2.47 -0.44
N LEU A 232 34.17 -1.80 -1.18
CA LEU A 232 34.01 -0.47 -1.76
C LEU A 232 33.90 0.66 -0.72
N PHE A 233 33.05 0.51 0.29
CA PHE A 233 32.72 1.58 1.25
C PHE A 233 33.42 1.40 2.60
N GLY A 234 34.06 0.27 2.87
CA GLY A 234 34.85 0.03 4.07
C GLY A 234 34.05 0.07 5.38
N VAL A 235 32.77 -0.22 5.32
CA VAL A 235 31.89 -0.14 6.49
C VAL A 235 31.97 -1.42 7.31
N GLN A 236 32.24 -1.29 8.61
CA GLN A 236 32.18 -2.41 9.53
C GLN A 236 30.74 -2.70 9.96
N VAL A 237 30.31 -3.94 9.76
CA VAL A 237 28.99 -4.45 10.13
C VAL A 237 29.10 -5.74 10.94
N PRO A 238 28.18 -6.00 11.88
CA PRO A 238 28.16 -7.24 12.64
C PRO A 238 27.64 -8.41 11.82
N VAL A 239 27.96 -9.63 12.26
CA VAL A 239 27.36 -10.87 11.76
C VAL A 239 26.38 -11.40 12.80
N HIS A 240 25.12 -11.56 12.44
CA HIS A 240 24.07 -12.09 13.30
C HIS A 240 23.64 -13.49 12.90
N ALA A 241 23.03 -14.21 13.84
CA ALA A 241 22.32 -15.44 13.56
C ALA A 241 20.82 -15.18 13.61
N HIS A 242 20.07 -15.72 12.63
CA HIS A 242 18.61 -15.58 12.61
C HIS A 242 17.94 -16.76 11.90
N PRO A 243 16.85 -17.35 12.45
CA PRO A 243 16.22 -18.53 11.88
C PRO A 243 15.56 -18.30 10.50
N LEU A 244 15.28 -17.08 10.13
CA LEU A 244 14.77 -16.74 8.79
C LEU A 244 15.87 -16.70 7.71
N ALA A 245 17.15 -16.79 8.06
CA ALA A 245 18.20 -16.94 7.07
C ALA A 245 18.15 -18.37 6.49
N ASP A 246 18.08 -18.47 5.18
CA ASP A 246 17.96 -19.76 4.48
C ASP A 246 19.37 -20.28 4.10
N PRO A 247 19.84 -21.39 4.69
CA PRO A 247 21.14 -21.97 4.40
C PRO A 247 21.30 -22.44 2.94
N GLU A 248 20.20 -22.75 2.27
CA GLU A 248 20.20 -23.28 0.90
C GLU A 248 20.12 -22.15 -0.16
N LYS A 249 19.84 -20.92 0.26
CA LYS A 249 19.74 -19.77 -0.64
C LYS A 249 21.09 -19.10 -0.88
N GLY A 250 21.60 -19.16 -2.11
CA GLY A 250 22.88 -18.58 -2.46
C GLY A 250 24.03 -19.16 -1.63
N SER A 251 24.81 -18.29 -0.97
CA SER A 251 25.88 -18.70 -0.08
C SER A 251 25.42 -19.18 1.31
N GLY A 252 24.13 -19.04 1.65
CA GLY A 252 23.57 -19.32 2.97
C GLY A 252 23.84 -18.23 4.02
N ILE A 253 24.60 -17.20 3.66
CA ILE A 253 24.78 -15.98 4.46
C ILE A 253 24.39 -14.78 3.61
N ALA A 254 23.53 -13.91 4.12
CA ALA A 254 22.99 -12.77 3.42
C ALA A 254 23.44 -11.44 4.03
N MET A 255 23.48 -10.38 3.23
CA MET A 255 23.61 -9.02 3.74
C MET A 255 22.22 -8.43 4.01
N ILE A 256 22.09 -7.75 5.14
CA ILE A 256 20.90 -6.98 5.51
C ILE A 256 21.14 -5.55 5.05
N CYS A 257 20.32 -5.07 4.12
CA CYS A 257 20.48 -3.75 3.52
C CYS A 257 19.39 -2.79 3.99
N THR A 258 19.34 -2.54 5.27
CA THR A 258 18.36 -1.66 5.94
C THR A 258 16.92 -2.07 5.59
N PHE A 259 16.36 -1.53 4.51
CA PHE A 259 14.99 -1.83 4.03
C PHE A 259 15.00 -2.38 2.61
N GLY A 260 15.98 -3.24 2.27
CA GLY A 260 16.17 -3.77 0.93
C GLY A 260 14.99 -4.60 0.41
N ASP A 261 14.39 -5.40 1.30
CA ASP A 261 13.16 -6.15 1.06
C ASP A 261 12.34 -6.32 2.36
N THR A 262 11.24 -7.07 2.30
CA THR A 262 10.39 -7.33 3.48
C THR A 262 11.08 -8.16 4.56
N THR A 263 12.01 -9.04 4.17
CA THR A 263 12.81 -9.85 5.10
C THR A 263 13.84 -8.99 5.80
N ASP A 264 14.49 -8.07 5.09
CA ASP A 264 15.41 -7.07 5.66
C ASP A 264 14.73 -6.21 6.72
N VAL A 265 13.48 -5.80 6.49
CA VAL A 265 12.68 -5.04 7.47
C VAL A 265 12.40 -5.86 8.73
N THR A 266 12.13 -7.16 8.59
CA THR A 266 11.93 -8.06 9.73
C THR A 266 13.21 -8.17 10.55
N TRP A 267 14.35 -8.47 9.92
CA TRP A 267 15.64 -8.54 10.58
C TRP A 267 16.03 -7.22 11.23
N TRP A 268 15.84 -6.10 10.53
CA TRP A 268 16.12 -4.77 11.09
C TRP A 268 15.36 -4.55 12.40
N ARG A 269 14.08 -4.90 12.44
CA ARG A 269 13.22 -4.72 13.63
C ARG A 269 13.63 -5.66 14.77
N GLU A 270 13.76 -6.96 14.48
CA GLU A 270 14.02 -7.98 15.49
C GLU A 270 15.44 -7.89 16.07
N LEU A 271 16.42 -7.52 15.25
CA LEU A 271 17.81 -7.34 15.67
C LEU A 271 18.13 -5.91 16.11
N SER A 272 17.15 -4.99 16.10
CA SER A 272 17.32 -3.57 16.48
C SER A 272 18.49 -2.90 15.73
N LEU A 273 18.58 -3.12 14.42
CA LEU A 273 19.68 -2.63 13.60
C LEU A 273 19.55 -1.13 13.34
N GLN A 274 20.71 -0.49 13.08
CA GLN A 274 20.73 0.92 12.68
C GLN A 274 20.17 1.10 11.26
N VAL A 275 19.62 2.27 10.99
CA VAL A 275 19.21 2.68 9.63
C VAL A 275 20.40 3.29 8.92
N ARG A 276 20.65 2.84 7.69
CA ARG A 276 21.63 3.45 6.78
C ARG A 276 20.93 3.81 5.46
N THR A 277 20.71 5.07 5.27
CA THR A 277 20.19 5.63 4.02
C THR A 277 21.30 5.82 2.98
N ILE A 278 20.97 5.65 1.71
CA ILE A 278 21.87 5.84 0.55
C ILE A 278 21.23 6.81 -0.44
#